data_f6494ac14c4c99dce231f9cb1da80ba5
#
_entry.id   f6494ac14c4c99dce231f9cb1da80ba5
#
_cell.length_a   1.000
_cell.length_b   1.000
_cell.length_c   1.000
_cell.angle_alpha   90.00
_cell.angle_beta   90.00
_cell.angle_gamma   90.00
#
_symmetry.space_group_name_H-M   'P 1'
#
loop_
_entity.id
_entity.type
_entity.pdbx_description
1 polymer ?
#
loop_
_entity_poly.entity_id
_entity_poly.type
_entity_poly.pdbx_seq_one_letter_code
_entity_poly.pdbx_strand_id
1 'polypeptide(L)'
;MKAVDLFCGCGGMSLGFQNAGVEVLAAFDNWEPAINIYKDNFTHSVIDCDLNDSDAVAKIKAYNPNIIIGGPPCQDFSIAGSRNMGERANLTIRFAEIVSEVKPTWFVMENVYNIERMPILPKAKCIFKKAGYGLTVRILNASHCGVPQTRRRFFMIGLLDAKDDFLGRALDLALLETPMTVQDYFRDCVGEPLDTTFYYMHPRSYNRRGVFSVDEPSATIRGVNRPIPQGYKKHHGDKADPSKGGVRELTTKERSYIQTFPIDFRLEGIKTDVEQAIGNAVPVKLAEFVAARITDYSRR
;
A
#
# COMPACT_ATOMS: atom_id res chain seq x y z
N MET A 1 15.70 -4.47 -13.15
CA MET A 1 15.43 -5.48 -12.10
C MET A 1 14.15 -6.19 -12.48
N LYS A 2 14.02 -7.48 -12.09
CA LYS A 2 12.85 -8.33 -12.41
C LYS A 2 12.12 -8.70 -11.12
N ALA A 3 10.88 -8.27 -10.99
CA ALA A 3 10.08 -8.42 -9.76
C ALA A 3 8.98 -9.46 -9.90
N VAL A 4 8.65 -10.09 -8.77
CA VAL A 4 7.38 -10.79 -8.55
C VAL A 4 6.68 -10.11 -7.37
N ASP A 5 5.37 -9.80 -7.53
CA ASP A 5 4.55 -9.14 -6.51
C ASP A 5 3.67 -10.19 -5.80
N LEU A 6 3.81 -10.31 -4.50
CA LEU A 6 3.04 -11.22 -3.67
C LEU A 6 2.00 -10.45 -2.85
N PHE A 7 0.77 -10.95 -2.78
CA PHE A 7 -0.37 -10.23 -2.20
C PHE A 7 -0.62 -8.91 -2.93
N CYS A 8 -0.61 -8.97 -4.26
CA CYS A 8 -0.56 -7.78 -5.12
C CYS A 8 -1.81 -6.89 -5.04
N GLY A 9 -2.96 -7.42 -4.59
CA GLY A 9 -4.21 -6.69 -4.59
C GLY A 9 -4.55 -6.16 -5.99
N CYS A 10 -5.00 -4.91 -6.10
CA CYS A 10 -5.25 -4.28 -7.40
C CYS A 10 -4.00 -3.66 -8.05
N GLY A 11 -2.78 -3.94 -7.56
CA GLY A 11 -1.54 -3.62 -8.27
C GLY A 11 -0.87 -2.30 -7.90
N GLY A 12 -1.22 -1.66 -6.79
CA GLY A 12 -0.59 -0.38 -6.40
C GLY A 12 0.93 -0.48 -6.22
N MET A 13 1.43 -1.59 -5.64
CA MET A 13 2.87 -1.81 -5.48
C MET A 13 3.53 -2.15 -6.83
N SER A 14 2.94 -3.07 -7.61
CA SER A 14 3.41 -3.40 -8.95
C SER A 14 3.57 -2.16 -9.84
N LEU A 15 2.55 -1.30 -9.89
CA LEU A 15 2.59 -0.09 -10.71
C LEU A 15 3.67 0.89 -10.26
N GLY A 16 3.82 1.10 -8.95
CA GLY A 16 4.87 1.97 -8.42
C GLY A 16 6.28 1.46 -8.75
N PHE A 17 6.50 0.15 -8.70
CA PHE A 17 7.77 -0.45 -9.09
C PHE A 17 8.01 -0.35 -10.60
N GLN A 18 6.99 -0.55 -11.44
CA GLN A 18 7.10 -0.33 -12.89
C GLN A 18 7.46 1.12 -13.23
N ASN A 19 6.84 2.11 -12.56
CA ASN A 19 7.16 3.52 -12.74
C ASN A 19 8.63 3.84 -12.42
N ALA A 20 9.23 3.12 -11.49
CA ALA A 20 10.65 3.23 -11.14
C ALA A 20 11.59 2.40 -12.05
N GLY A 21 11.06 1.82 -13.15
CA GLY A 21 11.84 1.06 -14.13
C GLY A 21 12.14 -0.40 -13.75
N VAL A 22 11.37 -0.97 -12.82
CA VAL A 22 11.43 -2.39 -12.48
C VAL A 22 10.46 -3.17 -13.35
N GLU A 23 10.91 -4.23 -13.99
CA GLU A 23 10.06 -5.14 -14.77
C GLU A 23 9.33 -6.09 -13.82
N VAL A 24 8.00 -5.98 -13.72
CA VAL A 24 7.17 -6.93 -12.98
C VAL A 24 6.84 -8.10 -13.90
N LEU A 25 7.30 -9.30 -13.54
CA LEU A 25 7.15 -10.51 -14.34
C LEU A 25 5.82 -11.20 -14.10
N ALA A 26 5.37 -11.21 -12.86
CA ALA A 26 4.12 -11.81 -12.42
C ALA A 26 3.69 -11.25 -11.06
N ALA A 27 2.40 -11.39 -10.78
CA ALA A 27 1.80 -11.05 -9.51
C ALA A 27 0.96 -12.22 -8.98
N PHE A 28 0.79 -12.31 -7.66
CA PHE A 28 0.08 -13.38 -6.98
C PHE A 28 -0.89 -12.80 -5.96
N ASP A 29 -2.15 -13.23 -6.01
CA ASP A 29 -3.19 -12.93 -5.03
C ASP A 29 -4.22 -14.04 -5.04
N ASN A 30 -5.14 -14.10 -4.07
CA ASN A 30 -6.25 -15.05 -4.06
C ASN A 30 -7.62 -14.37 -3.88
N TRP A 31 -7.66 -13.04 -3.97
CA TRP A 31 -8.92 -12.30 -3.89
C TRP A 31 -9.39 -11.91 -5.30
N GLU A 32 -10.35 -12.67 -5.82
CA GLU A 32 -10.85 -12.56 -7.20
C GLU A 32 -11.19 -11.11 -7.64
N PRO A 33 -11.90 -10.27 -6.84
CA PRO A 33 -12.18 -8.90 -7.28
C PRO A 33 -10.92 -8.06 -7.52
N ALA A 34 -9.86 -8.23 -6.72
CA ALA A 34 -8.60 -7.54 -6.93
C ALA A 34 -7.86 -8.07 -8.15
N ILE A 35 -7.84 -9.40 -8.34
CA ILE A 35 -7.26 -10.06 -9.51
C ILE A 35 -7.90 -9.56 -10.82
N ASN A 36 -9.22 -9.36 -10.84
CA ASN A 36 -9.92 -8.86 -12.01
C ASN A 36 -9.51 -7.41 -12.32
N ILE A 37 -9.48 -6.52 -11.33
CA ILE A 37 -8.95 -5.16 -11.49
C ILE A 37 -7.50 -5.19 -11.98
N TYR A 38 -6.68 -6.09 -11.45
CA TYR A 38 -5.28 -6.23 -11.85
C TYR A 38 -5.16 -6.60 -13.33
N LYS A 39 -5.92 -7.61 -13.80
CA LYS A 39 -5.92 -8.06 -15.20
C LYS A 39 -6.28 -6.96 -16.19
N ASP A 40 -7.18 -6.06 -15.81
CA ASP A 40 -7.62 -4.96 -16.67
C ASP A 40 -6.56 -3.88 -16.88
N ASN A 41 -5.52 -3.85 -16.01
CA ASN A 41 -4.55 -2.77 -15.98
C ASN A 41 -3.10 -3.19 -16.28
N PHE A 42 -2.79 -4.49 -16.24
CA PHE A 42 -1.43 -4.97 -16.42
C PHE A 42 -1.34 -6.01 -17.53
N THR A 43 -0.22 -6.00 -18.24
CA THR A 43 0.03 -6.94 -19.36
C THR A 43 0.71 -8.24 -18.93
N HIS A 44 1.41 -8.22 -17.77
CA HIS A 44 1.99 -9.43 -17.20
C HIS A 44 0.95 -10.21 -16.39
N SER A 45 1.22 -11.49 -16.19
CA SER A 45 0.25 -12.39 -15.56
C SER A 45 0.01 -12.09 -14.09
N VAL A 46 -1.25 -12.12 -13.67
CA VAL A 46 -1.63 -12.31 -12.27
C VAL A 46 -2.14 -13.73 -12.08
N ILE A 47 -1.61 -14.40 -11.06
CA ILE A 47 -1.88 -15.80 -10.76
C ILE A 47 -2.77 -15.85 -9.52
N ASP A 48 -3.95 -16.47 -9.67
CA ASP A 48 -4.82 -16.83 -8.55
C ASP A 48 -4.14 -17.97 -7.78
N CYS A 49 -3.65 -17.67 -6.58
CA CYS A 49 -2.88 -18.60 -5.78
C CYS A 49 -2.96 -18.25 -4.29
N ASP A 50 -3.33 -19.23 -3.47
CA ASP A 50 -3.05 -19.13 -2.04
C ASP A 50 -1.55 -19.36 -1.83
N LEU A 51 -0.87 -18.37 -1.30
CA LEU A 51 0.57 -18.45 -1.06
C LEU A 51 0.94 -19.46 0.06
N ASN A 52 -0.04 -20.03 0.77
CA ASN A 52 0.16 -21.17 1.67
C ASN A 52 0.25 -22.51 0.91
N ASP A 53 -0.14 -22.55 -0.35
CA ASP A 53 -0.07 -23.77 -1.14
C ASP A 53 1.37 -24.29 -1.26
N SER A 54 1.53 -25.60 -1.29
CA SER A 54 2.84 -26.27 -1.33
C SER A 54 3.61 -26.01 -2.62
N ASP A 55 2.93 -25.68 -3.73
CA ASP A 55 3.52 -25.39 -5.04
C ASP A 55 3.79 -23.89 -5.28
N ALA A 56 3.34 -23.00 -4.38
CA ALA A 56 3.49 -21.55 -4.52
C ALA A 56 4.96 -21.13 -4.73
N VAL A 57 5.89 -21.69 -3.95
CA VAL A 57 7.32 -21.39 -4.09
C VAL A 57 7.86 -21.84 -5.45
N ALA A 58 7.45 -23.00 -5.95
CA ALA A 58 7.88 -23.50 -7.25
C ALA A 58 7.36 -22.59 -8.39
N LYS A 59 6.10 -22.16 -8.31
CA LYS A 59 5.51 -21.19 -9.25
C LYS A 59 6.29 -19.87 -9.28
N ILE A 60 6.66 -19.33 -8.10
CA ILE A 60 7.43 -18.07 -7.99
C ILE A 60 8.85 -18.25 -8.53
N LYS A 61 9.52 -19.34 -8.18
CA LYS A 61 10.88 -19.65 -8.65
C LYS A 61 10.98 -19.77 -10.18
N ALA A 62 9.90 -20.22 -10.84
CA ALA A 62 9.85 -20.34 -12.30
C ALA A 62 10.08 -19.01 -13.02
N TYR A 63 9.76 -17.87 -12.40
CA TYR A 63 10.01 -16.53 -12.93
C TYR A 63 11.43 -16.02 -12.70
N ASN A 64 12.22 -16.71 -11.87
CA ASN A 64 13.59 -16.32 -11.53
C ASN A 64 13.72 -14.81 -11.16
N PRO A 65 12.92 -14.29 -10.20
CA PRO A 65 12.95 -12.89 -9.84
C PRO A 65 14.24 -12.54 -9.09
N ASN A 66 14.78 -11.36 -9.35
CA ASN A 66 15.86 -10.82 -8.52
C ASN A 66 15.34 -9.87 -7.41
N ILE A 67 14.06 -9.55 -7.41
CA ILE A 67 13.38 -8.87 -6.33
C ILE A 67 11.98 -9.47 -6.11
N ILE A 68 11.63 -9.73 -4.86
CA ILE A 68 10.26 -10.06 -4.44
C ILE A 68 9.70 -8.87 -3.67
N ILE A 69 8.53 -8.39 -4.08
CA ILE A 69 7.81 -7.33 -3.40
C ILE A 69 6.48 -7.89 -2.87
N GLY A 70 5.90 -7.26 -1.84
CA GLY A 70 4.58 -7.66 -1.40
C GLY A 70 4.13 -7.02 -0.09
N GLY A 71 2.80 -7.00 0.08
CA GLY A 71 2.13 -6.51 1.27
C GLY A 71 1.34 -7.62 1.97
N PRO A 72 1.97 -8.54 2.71
CA PRO A 72 1.23 -9.61 3.39
C PRO A 72 0.20 -9.01 4.36
N PRO A 73 -1.08 -9.48 4.34
CA PRO A 73 -2.12 -8.92 5.17
C PRO A 73 -1.77 -9.07 6.65
N CYS A 74 -1.80 -7.94 7.36
CA CYS A 74 -1.70 -7.89 8.80
C CYS A 74 -3.11 -7.92 9.37
N GLN A 75 -3.53 -9.03 9.94
CA GLN A 75 -4.78 -9.04 10.68
C GLN A 75 -4.55 -8.54 12.10
N ASP A 76 -5.26 -7.46 12.42
CA ASP A 76 -5.42 -7.01 13.79
C ASP A 76 -5.88 -8.20 14.66
N PHE A 77 -5.20 -8.39 15.79
CA PHE A 77 -5.75 -9.08 16.95
C PHE A 77 -6.93 -8.25 17.48
N SER A 78 -7.97 -8.06 16.68
CA SER A 78 -9.19 -7.46 17.16
C SER A 78 -9.92 -8.53 17.97
N ILE A 79 -10.14 -8.21 19.22
CA ILE A 79 -10.79 -9.00 20.27
C ILE A 79 -12.20 -9.53 19.87
N ALA A 80 -12.70 -9.24 18.66
CA ALA A 80 -14.05 -9.53 18.21
C ALA A 80 -14.20 -10.67 17.19
N GLY A 81 -13.17 -11.48 16.92
CA GLY A 81 -13.22 -12.53 15.89
C GLY A 81 -12.49 -13.81 16.30
N SER A 82 -13.04 -14.56 17.26
CA SER A 82 -12.61 -15.94 17.50
C SER A 82 -12.98 -16.81 16.29
N ARG A 83 -12.01 -17.29 15.52
CA ARG A 83 -11.98 -18.65 14.91
C ARG A 83 -10.92 -18.91 13.84
N ASN A 84 -10.10 -17.91 13.38
CA ASN A 84 -9.01 -18.18 12.42
C ASN A 84 -7.71 -17.44 12.76
N MET A 85 -7.36 -17.34 14.03
CA MET A 85 -6.14 -16.63 14.47
C MET A 85 -4.82 -17.33 14.10
N GLY A 86 -4.86 -18.64 13.78
CA GLY A 86 -3.66 -19.42 13.45
C GLY A 86 -3.15 -19.20 12.02
N GLU A 87 -4.03 -19.16 11.03
CA GLU A 87 -3.64 -19.23 9.62
C GLU A 87 -3.21 -17.88 9.02
N ARG A 88 -3.85 -16.79 9.40
CA ARG A 88 -3.59 -15.46 8.80
C ARG A 88 -2.50 -14.65 9.51
N ALA A 89 -2.23 -14.90 10.79
CA ALA A 89 -1.01 -14.44 11.45
C ALA A 89 0.25 -15.03 10.78
N ASN A 90 0.07 -16.10 10.02
CA ASN A 90 1.12 -16.81 9.33
C ASN A 90 1.58 -16.15 8.02
N LEU A 91 0.77 -15.27 7.37
CA LEU A 91 1.12 -14.75 6.02
C LEU A 91 2.35 -13.84 6.02
N THR A 92 2.63 -13.11 7.10
CA THR A 92 3.90 -12.38 7.25
C THR A 92 5.08 -13.35 7.38
N ILE A 93 4.92 -14.46 8.10
CA ILE A 93 5.94 -15.51 8.18
C ILE A 93 6.05 -16.22 6.85
N ARG A 94 4.91 -16.56 6.21
CA ARG A 94 4.92 -17.21 4.91
C ARG A 94 5.65 -16.38 3.83
N PHE A 95 5.45 -15.05 3.83
CA PHE A 95 6.23 -14.15 2.98
C PHE A 95 7.74 -14.30 3.25
N ALA A 96 8.14 -14.33 4.52
CA ALA A 96 9.56 -14.48 4.89
C ALA A 96 10.13 -15.85 4.48
N GLU A 97 9.35 -16.92 4.63
CA GLU A 97 9.72 -18.27 4.18
C GLU A 97 9.88 -18.33 2.66
N ILE A 98 8.91 -17.80 1.89
CA ILE A 98 8.99 -17.73 0.43
C ILE A 98 10.25 -16.99 0.00
N VAL A 99 10.52 -15.80 0.57
CA VAL A 99 11.72 -15.03 0.27
C VAL A 99 13.00 -15.80 0.62
N SER A 100 13.02 -16.49 1.77
CA SER A 100 14.17 -17.30 2.19
C SER A 100 14.43 -18.49 1.26
N GLU A 101 13.39 -19.11 0.70
CA GLU A 101 13.49 -20.26 -0.19
C GLU A 101 13.78 -19.87 -1.64
N VAL A 102 13.16 -18.79 -2.15
CA VAL A 102 13.44 -18.26 -3.50
C VAL A 102 14.81 -17.61 -3.56
N LYS A 103 15.18 -16.92 -2.48
CA LYS A 103 16.45 -16.25 -2.26
C LYS A 103 16.78 -15.19 -3.32
N PRO A 104 15.86 -14.25 -3.62
CA PRO A 104 16.15 -13.15 -4.54
C PRO A 104 17.23 -12.23 -3.96
N THR A 105 17.89 -11.44 -4.82
CA THR A 105 18.87 -10.44 -4.36
C THR A 105 18.24 -9.41 -3.43
N TRP A 106 16.98 -9.00 -3.73
CA TRP A 106 16.24 -8.01 -2.99
C TRP A 106 14.88 -8.53 -2.55
N PHE A 107 14.35 -7.99 -1.46
CA PHE A 107 12.92 -8.06 -1.19
C PHE A 107 12.40 -6.75 -0.60
N VAL A 108 11.10 -6.50 -0.76
CA VAL A 108 10.38 -5.39 -0.11
C VAL A 108 9.10 -5.93 0.50
N MET A 109 8.98 -5.83 1.82
CA MET A 109 7.77 -6.14 2.56
C MET A 109 7.13 -4.85 3.04
N GLU A 110 5.91 -4.58 2.61
CA GLU A 110 5.07 -3.49 3.12
C GLU A 110 4.09 -4.03 4.16
N ASN A 111 3.73 -3.18 5.14
CA ASN A 111 2.67 -3.50 6.07
C ASN A 111 2.13 -2.24 6.76
N VAL A 112 1.06 -2.39 7.55
CA VAL A 112 0.60 -1.32 8.45
C VAL A 112 1.67 -0.99 9.49
N TYR A 113 1.79 0.30 9.87
CA TYR A 113 2.85 0.74 10.79
C TYR A 113 2.82 0.04 12.16
N ASN A 114 1.63 -0.42 12.60
CA ASN A 114 1.48 -1.12 13.88
C ASN A 114 2.16 -2.50 13.96
N ILE A 115 2.59 -3.08 12.82
CA ILE A 115 3.31 -4.35 12.80
C ILE A 115 4.58 -4.32 13.65
N GLU A 116 5.18 -3.12 13.85
CA GLU A 116 6.36 -2.96 14.72
C GLU A 116 6.14 -3.46 16.15
N ARG A 117 4.90 -3.41 16.61
CA ARG A 117 4.51 -3.82 17.98
C ARG A 117 4.06 -5.27 18.05
N MET A 118 4.02 -5.97 16.92
CA MET A 118 3.49 -7.34 16.85
C MET A 118 4.60 -8.37 17.01
N PRO A 119 4.37 -9.45 17.80
CA PRO A 119 5.35 -10.49 18.06
C PRO A 119 5.74 -11.29 16.81
N ILE A 120 4.99 -11.13 15.71
CA ILE A 120 5.27 -11.76 14.43
C ILE A 120 6.49 -11.15 13.73
N LEU A 121 6.72 -9.84 13.89
CA LEU A 121 7.79 -9.13 13.19
C LEU A 121 9.20 -9.60 13.58
N PRO A 122 9.56 -9.78 14.87
CA PRO A 122 10.85 -10.37 15.24
C PRO A 122 11.07 -11.76 14.64
N LYS A 123 10.04 -12.58 14.51
CA LYS A 123 10.14 -13.92 13.89
C LYS A 123 10.45 -13.81 12.40
N ALA A 124 9.73 -12.96 11.66
CA ALA A 124 10.01 -12.70 10.24
C ALA A 124 11.44 -12.16 10.04
N LYS A 125 11.87 -11.18 10.85
CA LYS A 125 13.25 -10.66 10.83
C LYS A 125 14.29 -11.77 11.03
N CYS A 126 14.03 -12.69 11.96
CA CYS A 126 14.95 -13.81 12.21
C CYS A 126 15.10 -14.72 10.98
N ILE A 127 14.00 -15.00 10.24
CA ILE A 127 14.03 -15.80 9.01
C ILE A 127 14.88 -15.08 7.95
N PHE A 128 14.64 -13.80 7.69
CA PHE A 128 15.42 -13.03 6.73
C PHE A 128 16.91 -12.95 7.09
N LYS A 129 17.23 -12.74 8.37
CA LYS A 129 18.62 -12.69 8.85
C LYS A 129 19.32 -14.03 8.68
N LYS A 130 18.65 -15.16 8.97
CA LYS A 130 19.20 -16.51 8.74
C LYS A 130 19.42 -16.80 7.25
N ALA A 131 18.61 -16.22 6.37
CA ALA A 131 18.77 -16.33 4.92
C ALA A 131 19.90 -15.44 4.36
N GLY A 132 20.54 -14.59 5.19
CA GLY A 132 21.69 -13.76 4.81
C GLY A 132 21.34 -12.32 4.42
N TYR A 133 20.13 -11.84 4.69
CA TYR A 133 19.75 -10.47 4.32
C TYR A 133 20.20 -9.43 5.34
N GLY A 134 20.77 -8.33 4.87
CA GLY A 134 20.78 -7.05 5.57
C GLY A 134 19.42 -6.39 5.44
N LEU A 135 18.95 -5.74 6.51
CA LEU A 135 17.58 -5.20 6.59
C LEU A 135 17.60 -3.69 6.81
N THR A 136 16.90 -2.95 5.95
CA THR A 136 16.53 -1.55 6.19
C THR A 136 15.05 -1.48 6.55
N VAL A 137 14.72 -0.80 7.65
CA VAL A 137 13.34 -0.66 8.13
C VAL A 137 12.99 0.82 8.27
N ARG A 138 11.86 1.23 7.69
CA ARG A 138 11.33 2.60 7.84
C ARG A 138 9.80 2.59 7.96
N ILE A 139 9.28 3.52 8.77
CA ILE A 139 7.86 3.90 8.70
C ILE A 139 7.78 5.17 7.87
N LEU A 140 7.25 5.05 6.67
CA LEU A 140 7.06 6.15 5.75
C LEU A 140 5.65 6.74 5.88
N ASN A 141 5.56 8.07 5.95
CA ASN A 141 4.29 8.75 5.77
C ASN A 141 4.14 9.14 4.30
N ALA A 142 3.13 8.58 3.66
CA ALA A 142 2.90 8.74 2.23
C ALA A 142 2.83 10.21 1.79
N SER A 143 2.35 11.13 2.65
CA SER A 143 2.28 12.57 2.33
C SER A 143 3.65 13.22 2.09
N HIS A 144 4.73 12.65 2.61
CA HIS A 144 6.11 13.08 2.34
C HIS A 144 6.78 12.31 1.19
N CYS A 145 6.03 11.40 0.55
CA CYS A 145 6.47 10.60 -0.60
C CYS A 145 5.67 10.93 -1.88
N GLY A 146 5.10 12.13 -1.98
CA GLY A 146 4.34 12.58 -3.14
C GLY A 146 2.89 12.07 -3.22
N VAL A 147 2.35 11.52 -2.15
CA VAL A 147 0.96 11.05 -2.06
C VAL A 147 0.13 12.06 -1.27
N PRO A 148 -1.03 12.53 -1.74
CA PRO A 148 -1.86 13.51 -1.02
C PRO A 148 -2.65 12.88 0.14
N GLN A 149 -1.97 12.07 0.96
CA GLN A 149 -2.63 11.27 2.01
C GLN A 149 -1.70 11.07 3.21
N THR A 150 -2.20 11.36 4.41
CA THR A 150 -1.58 10.95 5.66
C THR A 150 -1.82 9.46 5.89
N ARG A 151 -0.88 8.63 5.40
CA ARG A 151 -0.91 7.18 5.48
C ARG A 151 0.45 6.67 5.90
N ARG A 152 0.58 6.18 7.12
CA ARG A 152 1.83 5.62 7.63
C ARG A 152 1.92 4.14 7.30
N ARG A 153 3.03 3.74 6.67
CA ARG A 153 3.29 2.36 6.30
C ARG A 153 4.69 1.93 6.71
N PHE A 154 4.76 0.71 7.19
CA PHE A 154 5.99 0.02 7.49
C PHE A 154 6.57 -0.56 6.21
N PHE A 155 7.85 -0.32 5.97
CA PHE A 155 8.61 -0.98 4.91
C PHE A 155 9.80 -1.68 5.52
N MET A 156 10.02 -2.93 5.12
CA MET A 156 11.24 -3.68 5.36
C MET A 156 11.83 -4.05 4.01
N ILE A 157 13.05 -3.57 3.76
CA ILE A 157 13.78 -3.78 2.52
C ILE A 157 14.98 -4.65 2.85
N GLY A 158 15.10 -5.78 2.17
CA GLY A 158 16.24 -6.70 2.33
C GLY A 158 17.13 -6.70 1.10
N LEU A 159 18.43 -6.73 1.34
CA LEU A 159 19.45 -6.97 0.32
C LEU A 159 20.36 -8.11 0.81
N LEU A 160 20.54 -9.10 -0.05
CA LEU A 160 21.39 -10.26 0.26
C LEU A 160 22.83 -9.81 0.49
N ASP A 161 23.47 -10.36 1.52
CA ASP A 161 24.85 -10.09 1.95
C ASP A 161 25.17 -8.62 2.30
N ALA A 162 24.16 -7.77 2.46
CA ALA A 162 24.34 -6.38 2.87
C ALA A 162 24.40 -6.22 4.40
N LYS A 163 24.86 -5.05 4.84
CA LYS A 163 24.74 -4.60 6.24
C LYS A 163 23.33 -4.09 6.52
N ASP A 164 22.95 -4.08 7.78
CA ASP A 164 21.69 -3.47 8.17
C ASP A 164 21.71 -1.95 7.91
N ASP A 165 20.53 -1.40 7.67
CA ASP A 165 20.26 0.01 7.39
C ASP A 165 20.98 0.59 6.15
N PHE A 166 21.35 -0.26 5.21
CA PHE A 166 22.09 0.10 3.99
C PHE A 166 21.40 1.16 3.12
N LEU A 167 20.06 1.22 3.15
CA LEU A 167 19.24 2.13 2.34
C LEU A 167 18.62 3.28 3.16
N GLY A 168 18.72 3.24 4.49
CA GLY A 168 18.00 4.13 5.40
C GLY A 168 18.24 5.60 5.11
N ARG A 169 19.50 6.01 5.02
CA ARG A 169 19.86 7.41 4.71
C ARG A 169 19.30 7.89 3.37
N ALA A 170 19.29 7.03 2.35
CA ALA A 170 18.76 7.41 1.03
C ALA A 170 17.25 7.62 1.06
N LEU A 171 16.52 6.82 1.83
CA LEU A 171 15.08 7.01 2.06
C LEU A 171 14.81 8.30 2.82
N ASP A 172 15.54 8.55 3.91
CA ASP A 172 15.31 9.70 4.79
C ASP A 172 15.58 11.04 4.07
N LEU A 173 16.66 11.12 3.28
CA LEU A 173 17.02 12.32 2.53
C LEU A 173 16.10 12.63 1.34
N ALA A 174 15.33 11.66 0.88
CA ALA A 174 14.43 11.83 -0.26
C ALA A 174 13.01 12.26 0.12
N LEU A 175 12.70 12.30 1.42
CA LEU A 175 11.39 12.75 1.90
C LEU A 175 11.16 14.23 1.56
N LEU A 176 9.96 14.56 1.11
CA LEU A 176 9.55 15.95 0.93
C LEU A 176 9.48 16.65 2.29
N GLU A 177 9.98 17.89 2.37
CA GLU A 177 9.90 18.70 3.58
C GLU A 177 8.44 19.05 3.91
N THR A 178 7.66 19.44 2.91
CA THR A 178 6.24 19.75 3.02
C THR A 178 5.39 18.59 2.54
N PRO A 179 4.33 18.22 3.28
CA PRO A 179 3.45 17.14 2.86
C PRO A 179 2.62 17.56 1.63
N MET A 180 2.42 16.64 0.68
CA MET A 180 1.58 16.81 -0.49
C MET A 180 0.12 17.01 -0.07
N THR A 181 -0.51 18.12 -0.46
CA THR A 181 -1.94 18.37 -0.24
C THR A 181 -2.79 17.72 -1.34
N VAL A 182 -4.09 17.56 -1.07
CA VAL A 182 -5.03 17.07 -2.09
C VAL A 182 -5.11 18.05 -3.25
N GLN A 183 -5.20 19.36 -2.96
CA GLN A 183 -5.27 20.41 -3.98
C GLN A 183 -4.04 20.41 -4.89
N ASP A 184 -2.83 20.36 -4.32
CA ASP A 184 -1.60 20.37 -5.11
C ASP A 184 -1.53 19.13 -6.01
N TYR A 185 -1.84 17.96 -5.49
CA TYR A 185 -1.80 16.72 -6.26
C TYR A 185 -2.82 16.72 -7.40
N PHE A 186 -4.04 17.17 -7.15
CA PHE A 186 -5.08 17.22 -8.17
C PHE A 186 -4.73 18.25 -9.27
N ARG A 187 -4.21 19.42 -8.89
CA ARG A 187 -3.76 20.42 -9.86
C ARG A 187 -2.58 19.93 -10.71
N ASP A 188 -1.56 19.35 -10.07
CA ASP A 188 -0.26 19.12 -10.72
C ASP A 188 -0.16 17.72 -11.37
N CYS A 189 -0.93 16.74 -10.89
CA CYS A 189 -0.83 15.34 -11.33
C CYS A 189 -2.10 14.82 -11.99
N VAL A 190 -3.30 15.24 -11.53
CA VAL A 190 -4.58 14.86 -12.14
C VAL A 190 -4.96 15.79 -13.28
N GLY A 191 -4.54 17.07 -13.19
CA GLY A 191 -4.82 18.10 -14.20
C GLY A 191 -6.15 18.82 -14.01
N GLU A 192 -6.97 18.39 -13.04
CA GLU A 192 -8.24 19.03 -12.70
C GLU A 192 -8.35 19.14 -11.18
N PRO A 193 -8.72 20.33 -10.64
CA PRO A 193 -8.98 20.49 -9.22
C PRO A 193 -10.24 19.71 -8.82
N LEU A 194 -10.34 19.34 -7.54
CA LEU A 194 -11.61 18.88 -6.99
C LEU A 194 -12.66 20.00 -7.08
N ASP A 195 -13.88 19.65 -7.45
CA ASP A 195 -15.02 20.57 -7.53
C ASP A 195 -15.60 20.98 -6.16
N THR A 196 -14.83 20.76 -5.10
CA THR A 196 -15.17 21.12 -3.73
C THR A 196 -13.94 21.51 -2.94
N THR A 197 -14.09 22.46 -2.01
CA THR A 197 -13.04 22.83 -1.04
C THR A 197 -13.01 21.92 0.16
N PHE A 198 -14.17 21.33 0.51
CA PHE A 198 -14.33 20.48 1.69
C PHE A 198 -15.00 19.16 1.30
N TYR A 199 -14.48 18.07 1.84
CA TYR A 199 -15.02 16.75 1.58
C TYR A 199 -15.16 15.92 2.86
N TYR A 200 -16.13 15.01 2.82
CA TYR A 200 -16.40 14.08 3.92
C TYR A 200 -15.71 12.75 3.70
N MET A 201 -15.11 12.24 4.76
CA MET A 201 -14.64 10.87 4.85
C MET A 201 -15.20 10.23 6.13
N HIS A 202 -15.86 9.09 5.99
CA HIS A 202 -16.46 8.40 7.14
C HIS A 202 -15.39 8.09 8.21
N PRO A 203 -15.48 8.65 9.44
CA PRO A 203 -14.46 8.47 10.47
C PRO A 203 -14.47 7.05 11.02
N ARG A 204 -13.32 6.57 11.50
CA ARG A 204 -13.21 5.24 12.15
C ARG A 204 -13.97 5.18 13.48
N SER A 205 -14.13 6.31 14.15
CA SER A 205 -14.94 6.48 15.34
C SER A 205 -15.49 7.90 15.36
N TYR A 206 -16.64 8.09 15.99
CA TYR A 206 -17.29 9.41 16.10
C TYR A 206 -16.50 10.45 16.92
N ASN A 207 -15.44 10.03 17.60
CA ASN A 207 -14.50 10.93 18.29
C ASN A 207 -13.43 11.53 17.35
N ARG A 208 -13.59 11.33 16.05
CA ARG A 208 -12.66 11.86 15.02
C ARG A 208 -13.43 12.69 14.03
N ARG A 209 -12.76 13.72 13.49
CA ARG A 209 -13.33 14.55 12.44
C ARG A 209 -13.68 13.72 11.21
N GLY A 210 -14.72 14.11 10.50
CA GLY A 210 -15.14 13.54 9.24
C GLY A 210 -14.98 14.49 8.05
N VAL A 211 -14.79 15.80 8.27
CA VAL A 211 -14.68 16.80 7.20
C VAL A 211 -13.27 17.35 7.10
N PHE A 212 -12.71 17.31 5.87
CA PHE A 212 -11.35 17.69 5.53
C PHE A 212 -11.34 18.78 4.47
N SER A 213 -10.26 19.59 4.41
CA SER A 213 -10.00 20.55 3.35
C SER A 213 -9.13 19.91 2.25
N VAL A 214 -9.24 20.42 1.03
CA VAL A 214 -8.31 20.07 -0.06
C VAL A 214 -6.90 20.64 0.19
N ASP A 215 -6.75 21.66 1.05
CA ASP A 215 -5.48 22.31 1.40
C ASP A 215 -4.62 21.50 2.40
N GLU A 216 -5.04 20.29 2.72
CA GLU A 216 -4.30 19.38 3.59
C GLU A 216 -4.20 17.98 2.94
N PRO A 217 -3.23 17.14 3.37
CA PRO A 217 -3.25 15.73 2.98
C PRO A 217 -4.53 15.06 3.48
N SER A 218 -5.12 14.23 2.66
CA SER A 218 -6.30 13.43 3.02
C SER A 218 -5.99 12.52 4.22
N ALA A 219 -7.00 12.15 4.97
CA ALA A 219 -6.91 11.01 5.88
C ALA A 219 -6.70 9.72 5.09
N THR A 220 -6.26 8.65 5.78
CA THR A 220 -6.05 7.34 5.15
C THR A 220 -7.30 6.85 4.42
N ILE A 221 -7.19 6.63 3.11
CA ILE A 221 -8.20 5.95 2.30
C ILE A 221 -8.33 4.52 2.80
N ARG A 222 -9.55 4.09 3.11
CA ARG A 222 -9.88 2.76 3.62
C ARG A 222 -10.89 2.10 2.69
N GLY A 223 -11.14 0.80 2.83
CA GLY A 223 -12.12 0.07 2.03
C GLY A 223 -13.60 0.45 2.24
N VAL A 224 -13.86 1.53 2.98
CA VAL A 224 -15.22 1.98 3.29
C VAL A 224 -15.40 3.42 2.80
N ASN A 225 -16.38 3.62 1.93
CA ASN A 225 -16.87 4.93 1.51
C ASN A 225 -18.35 5.01 1.81
N ARG A 226 -18.74 5.91 2.70
CA ARG A 226 -20.14 6.10 3.14
C ARG A 226 -20.52 7.56 2.99
N PRO A 227 -21.79 7.83 2.64
CA PRO A 227 -22.31 9.19 2.58
C PRO A 227 -22.28 9.84 3.96
N ILE A 228 -22.44 11.16 3.97
CA ILE A 228 -22.61 11.94 5.20
C ILE A 228 -23.88 11.44 5.92
N PRO A 229 -23.79 10.97 7.18
CA PRO A 229 -24.95 10.47 7.89
C PRO A 229 -26.00 11.56 8.09
N GLN A 230 -27.27 11.21 7.97
CA GLN A 230 -28.35 12.10 8.37
C GLN A 230 -28.19 12.47 9.86
N GLY A 231 -28.25 13.78 10.16
CA GLY A 231 -28.00 14.27 11.52
C GLY A 231 -26.54 14.26 11.96
N TYR A 232 -25.59 14.27 11.02
CA TYR A 232 -24.17 14.43 11.33
C TYR A 232 -23.93 15.60 12.27
N LYS A 233 -23.30 15.33 13.40
CA LYS A 233 -22.90 16.36 14.37
C LYS A 233 -21.48 16.80 14.06
N LYS A 234 -21.30 18.10 13.78
CA LYS A 234 -19.98 18.69 13.53
C LYS A 234 -19.01 18.38 14.65
N HIS A 235 -17.86 17.79 14.29
CA HIS A 235 -16.74 17.60 15.20
C HIS A 235 -15.92 18.89 15.27
N HIS A 236 -15.30 19.20 16.43
CA HIS A 236 -14.49 20.42 16.61
C HIS A 236 -13.33 20.54 15.62
N GLY A 237 -12.79 19.42 15.14
CA GLY A 237 -11.71 19.36 14.14
C GLY A 237 -12.18 19.40 12.69
N ASP A 238 -13.50 19.41 12.41
CA ASP A 238 -14.01 19.50 11.04
C ASP A 238 -13.71 20.86 10.42
N LYS A 239 -13.25 20.85 9.18
CA LYS A 239 -12.89 22.07 8.44
C LYS A 239 -14.08 22.87 7.95
N ALA A 240 -15.24 22.23 7.82
CA ALA A 240 -16.51 22.87 7.49
C ALA A 240 -17.66 22.19 8.22
N ASP A 241 -18.83 22.79 8.17
CA ASP A 241 -20.09 22.25 8.70
C ASP A 241 -20.94 21.70 7.55
N PRO A 242 -21.14 20.38 7.45
CA PRO A 242 -21.95 19.83 6.36
C PRO A 242 -23.37 20.34 6.29
N SER A 243 -23.96 20.76 7.42
CA SER A 243 -25.33 21.31 7.46
C SER A 243 -25.48 22.64 6.72
N LYS A 244 -24.36 23.33 6.46
CA LYS A 244 -24.31 24.61 5.74
C LYS A 244 -24.10 24.44 4.23
N GLY A 245 -24.01 23.21 3.74
CA GLY A 245 -23.67 22.90 2.34
C GLY A 245 -22.18 23.00 2.02
N GLY A 246 -21.82 22.71 0.76
CA GLY A 246 -20.45 22.79 0.28
C GLY A 246 -19.51 21.66 0.76
N VAL A 247 -20.06 20.60 1.34
CA VAL A 247 -19.33 19.39 1.74
C VAL A 247 -19.98 18.19 1.07
N ARG A 248 -19.18 17.39 0.37
CA ARG A 248 -19.62 16.13 -0.22
C ARG A 248 -18.64 15.01 0.08
N GLU A 249 -19.03 13.78 -0.08
CA GLU A 249 -18.11 12.64 -0.09
C GLU A 249 -17.27 12.61 -1.36
N LEU A 250 -16.11 11.98 -1.27
CA LEU A 250 -15.28 11.67 -2.44
C LEU A 250 -15.90 10.52 -3.24
N THR A 251 -15.87 10.65 -4.55
CA THR A 251 -16.19 9.54 -5.45
C THR A 251 -15.15 8.44 -5.36
N THR A 252 -15.48 7.23 -5.80
CA THR A 252 -14.54 6.10 -5.90
C THR A 252 -13.30 6.48 -6.72
N LYS A 253 -13.52 7.21 -7.82
CA LYS A 253 -12.46 7.67 -8.72
C LYS A 253 -11.53 8.70 -8.07
N GLU A 254 -12.05 9.68 -7.35
CA GLU A 254 -11.25 10.65 -6.60
C GLU A 254 -10.43 9.97 -5.49
N ARG A 255 -10.98 8.95 -4.86
CA ARG A 255 -10.27 8.15 -3.86
C ARG A 255 -9.12 7.35 -4.46
N SER A 256 -9.27 6.83 -5.69
CA SER A 256 -8.16 6.18 -6.39
C SER A 256 -7.06 7.18 -6.76
N TYR A 257 -7.42 8.41 -7.13
CA TYR A 257 -6.44 9.47 -7.38
C TYR A 257 -5.67 9.85 -6.10
N ILE A 258 -6.33 9.89 -4.94
CA ILE A 258 -5.65 10.09 -3.65
C ILE A 258 -4.70 8.92 -3.32
N GLN A 259 -4.99 7.71 -3.78
CA GLN A 259 -4.08 6.56 -3.74
C GLN A 259 -3.04 6.59 -4.87
N THR A 260 -3.06 7.66 -5.66
CA THR A 260 -2.13 7.95 -6.76
C THR A 260 -2.16 6.95 -7.91
N PHE A 261 -3.31 6.27 -8.12
CA PHE A 261 -3.55 5.56 -9.36
C PHE A 261 -3.73 6.55 -10.53
N PRO A 262 -3.28 6.21 -11.74
CA PRO A 262 -3.45 7.08 -12.91
C PRO A 262 -4.92 7.22 -13.32
N ILE A 263 -5.20 8.26 -14.12
CA ILE A 263 -6.57 8.65 -14.51
C ILE A 263 -7.26 7.55 -15.33
N ASP A 264 -6.51 6.84 -16.15
CA ASP A 264 -6.93 5.76 -17.03
C ASP A 264 -6.94 4.39 -16.35
N PHE A 265 -6.59 4.33 -15.05
CA PHE A 265 -6.63 3.08 -14.30
C PHE A 265 -8.08 2.58 -14.18
N ARG A 266 -8.33 1.39 -14.71
CA ARG A 266 -9.66 0.79 -14.77
C ARG A 266 -10.03 0.19 -13.42
N LEU A 267 -11.19 0.60 -12.92
CA LEU A 267 -11.73 0.20 -11.60
C LEU A 267 -13.13 -0.37 -11.82
N GLU A 268 -13.20 -1.52 -12.45
CA GLU A 268 -14.47 -2.19 -12.75
C GLU A 268 -14.80 -3.23 -11.68
N GLY A 269 -16.10 -3.42 -11.43
CA GLY A 269 -16.60 -4.37 -10.45
C GLY A 269 -17.65 -3.83 -9.49
N ILE A 270 -17.98 -4.62 -8.50
CA ILE A 270 -18.94 -4.22 -7.44
C ILE A 270 -18.32 -3.09 -6.62
N LYS A 271 -19.04 -1.99 -6.43
CA LYS A 271 -18.54 -0.77 -5.75
C LYS A 271 -17.84 -1.07 -4.42
N THR A 272 -18.40 -1.94 -3.60
CA THR A 272 -17.80 -2.30 -2.30
C THR A 272 -16.44 -2.98 -2.45
N ASP A 273 -16.28 -3.83 -3.45
CA ASP A 273 -15.04 -4.55 -3.71
C ASP A 273 -13.98 -3.62 -4.30
N VAL A 274 -14.37 -2.74 -5.22
CA VAL A 274 -13.49 -1.69 -5.77
C VAL A 274 -13.01 -0.76 -4.65
N GLU A 275 -13.90 -0.28 -3.78
CA GLU A 275 -13.52 0.56 -2.64
C GLU A 275 -12.59 -0.18 -1.67
N GLN A 276 -12.81 -1.48 -1.46
CA GLN A 276 -11.94 -2.32 -0.62
C GLN A 276 -10.56 -2.49 -1.27
N ALA A 277 -10.51 -2.73 -2.58
CA ALA A 277 -9.26 -2.87 -3.33
C ALA A 277 -8.43 -1.58 -3.27
N ILE A 278 -9.07 -0.42 -3.52
CA ILE A 278 -8.42 0.91 -3.40
C ILE A 278 -7.92 1.15 -1.97
N GLY A 279 -8.73 0.82 -0.96
CA GLY A 279 -8.38 1.03 0.45
C GLY A 279 -7.20 0.17 0.92
N ASN A 280 -7.12 -1.06 0.43
CA ASN A 280 -6.05 -2.01 0.75
C ASN A 280 -4.74 -1.67 0.01
N ALA A 281 -4.83 -1.06 -1.17
CA ALA A 281 -3.66 -0.80 -2.00
C ALA A 281 -2.57 0.02 -1.30
N VAL A 282 -1.34 -0.30 -1.61
CA VAL A 282 -0.21 0.60 -1.39
C VAL A 282 -0.34 1.76 -2.38
N PRO A 283 -0.30 3.03 -1.96
CA PRO A 283 -0.31 4.14 -2.90
C PRO A 283 0.82 4.03 -3.93
N VAL A 284 0.49 4.23 -5.21
CA VAL A 284 1.45 4.01 -6.32
C VAL A 284 2.72 4.83 -6.14
N LYS A 285 2.61 6.14 -5.83
CA LYS A 285 3.78 7.00 -5.60
C LYS A 285 4.57 6.64 -4.36
N LEU A 286 3.96 6.05 -3.34
CA LEU A 286 4.69 5.55 -2.17
C LEU A 286 5.55 4.33 -2.54
N ALA A 287 5.00 3.41 -3.34
CA ALA A 287 5.74 2.26 -3.86
C ALA A 287 6.85 2.71 -4.82
N GLU A 288 6.57 3.65 -5.72
CA GLU A 288 7.53 4.27 -6.63
C GLU A 288 8.67 4.96 -5.88
N PHE A 289 8.36 5.70 -4.80
CA PHE A 289 9.36 6.32 -3.93
C PHE A 289 10.36 5.29 -3.39
N VAL A 290 9.89 4.16 -2.87
CA VAL A 290 10.75 3.09 -2.35
C VAL A 290 11.53 2.43 -3.48
N ALA A 291 10.86 2.08 -4.58
CA ALA A 291 11.47 1.43 -5.73
C ALA A 291 12.58 2.27 -6.36
N ALA A 292 12.38 3.59 -6.50
CA ALA A 292 13.39 4.51 -7.03
C ALA A 292 14.68 4.51 -6.17
N ARG A 293 14.56 4.48 -4.85
CA ARG A 293 15.75 4.40 -3.96
C ARG A 293 16.49 3.06 -4.11
N ILE A 294 15.77 1.97 -4.33
CA ILE A 294 16.35 0.65 -4.59
C ILE A 294 17.07 0.64 -5.95
N THR A 295 16.45 1.16 -7.00
CA THR A 295 17.05 1.22 -8.33
C THR A 295 18.29 2.12 -8.37
N ASP A 296 18.24 3.28 -7.70
CA ASP A 296 19.38 4.18 -7.56
C ASP A 296 20.56 3.52 -6.81
N TYR A 297 20.25 2.78 -5.74
CA TYR A 297 21.27 2.06 -4.98
C TYR A 297 21.90 0.93 -5.79
N SER A 298 21.11 0.20 -6.57
CA SER A 298 21.59 -0.94 -7.37
C SER A 298 22.47 -0.55 -8.58
N ARG A 299 22.48 0.74 -8.96
CA ARG A 299 23.32 1.27 -10.06
C ARG A 299 24.71 1.74 -9.62
N ARG A 300 24.94 1.80 -8.31
CA ARG A 300 26.23 2.17 -7.71
C ARG A 300 27.19 0.99 -7.63
#